data_8d557b36a9f80ddc3921bc67d6bad2fe
#
_entry.id   8d557b36a9f80ddc3921bc67d6bad2fe
#
_cell.length_a   1.000
_cell.length_b   1.000
_cell.length_c   1.000
_cell.angle_alpha   90.00
_cell.angle_beta   90.00
_cell.angle_gamma   90.00
#
_symmetry.space_group_name_H-M   'P 1'
#
loop_
_entity.id
_entity.type
_entity.pdbx_description
1 polymer ?
#
loop_
_entity_poly.entity_id
_entity_poly.type
_entity_poly.pdbx_seq_one_letter_code
_entity_poly.pdbx_strand_id
1 'polypeptide(L)'
;RNVIVIGGGNTAMDSARAAKRIKGVRTVSIVYRRTAMFMPAEEEELRLAVEDGIIFRELLQPLSHEDGRITCAVMTLGPVDQSGRSSPVPTGQTVSIPADTLIEAVGENVDSDFFTDNNIFVDHKGRPLTDRKSYETNIKGVYVAGDARLGPKTVVEAIADARHVADEIALKEGLNLIENGHKVDLDLKTLRAKKGELVFYRSLGKEPDRCLECGMLCENCV
;
A
#
# COMPACT_ATOMS: atom_id res chain seq x y z
N ARG A 1 -26.74 -1.15 1.63
CA ARG A 1 -25.86 -2.16 1.02
C ARG A 1 -24.81 -2.60 2.02
N ASN A 2 -24.40 -3.85 1.91
CA ASN A 2 -23.31 -4.42 2.70
C ASN A 2 -22.07 -4.51 1.80
N VAL A 3 -21.01 -3.85 2.17
CA VAL A 3 -19.75 -3.84 1.41
C VAL A 3 -18.74 -4.70 2.15
N ILE A 4 -18.09 -5.58 1.41
CA ILE A 4 -16.96 -6.37 1.90
C ILE A 4 -15.69 -5.90 1.18
N VAL A 5 -14.65 -5.62 1.95
CA VAL A 5 -13.30 -5.35 1.44
C VAL A 5 -12.40 -6.52 1.82
N ILE A 6 -11.72 -7.10 0.85
CA ILE A 6 -10.77 -8.19 1.07
C ILE A 6 -9.37 -7.61 1.10
N GLY A 7 -8.65 -7.77 2.19
CA GLY A 7 -7.28 -7.31 2.33
C GLY A 7 -6.95 -6.81 3.73
N GLY A 8 -5.71 -6.44 3.96
CA GLY A 8 -5.24 -5.97 5.27
C GLY A 8 -4.19 -4.86 5.18
N GLY A 9 -3.95 -4.30 4.00
CA GLY A 9 -3.04 -3.18 3.77
C GLY A 9 -3.76 -1.83 3.82
N ASN A 10 -3.00 -0.73 3.67
CA ASN A 10 -3.53 0.64 3.65
C ASN A 10 -4.63 0.80 2.60
N THR A 11 -4.48 0.24 1.41
CA THR A 11 -5.50 0.25 0.35
C THR A 11 -6.84 -0.35 0.82
N ALA A 12 -6.80 -1.41 1.64
CA ALA A 12 -8.03 -1.98 2.19
C ALA A 12 -8.69 -1.05 3.20
N MET A 13 -7.90 -0.37 4.04
CA MET A 13 -8.39 0.62 5.00
C MET A 13 -9.03 1.80 4.29
N ASP A 14 -8.34 2.39 3.31
CA ASP A 14 -8.83 3.51 2.50
C ASP A 14 -10.12 3.15 1.76
N SER A 15 -10.14 2.00 1.09
CA SER A 15 -11.32 1.52 0.36
C SER A 15 -12.52 1.32 1.28
N ALA A 16 -12.32 0.73 2.46
CA ALA A 16 -13.38 0.52 3.43
C ALA A 16 -13.92 1.84 3.97
N ARG A 17 -13.05 2.77 4.32
CA ARG A 17 -13.41 4.10 4.82
C ARG A 17 -14.11 4.94 3.76
N ALA A 18 -13.66 4.87 2.50
CA ALA A 18 -14.33 5.51 1.36
C ALA A 18 -15.72 4.90 1.14
N ALA A 19 -15.85 3.58 1.11
CA ALA A 19 -17.14 2.89 0.97
C ALA A 19 -18.13 3.27 2.09
N LYS A 20 -17.64 3.44 3.33
CA LYS A 20 -18.48 3.81 4.47
C LYS A 20 -19.16 5.18 4.30
N ARG A 21 -18.53 6.09 3.55
CA ARG A 21 -19.05 7.44 3.28
C ARG A 21 -20.09 7.48 2.16
N ILE A 22 -20.27 6.39 1.43
CA ILE A 22 -21.23 6.32 0.31
C ILE A 22 -22.66 6.21 0.82
N LYS A 23 -23.53 7.07 0.34
CA LYS A 23 -24.97 7.06 0.69
C LYS A 23 -25.61 5.71 0.36
N GLY A 24 -26.33 5.14 1.33
CA GLY A 24 -27.01 3.85 1.18
C GLY A 24 -26.16 2.62 1.55
N VAL A 25 -24.90 2.79 1.91
CA VAL A 25 -24.10 1.74 2.54
C VAL A 25 -24.48 1.65 4.02
N ARG A 26 -24.84 0.44 4.46
CA ARG A 26 -25.22 0.14 5.84
C ARG A 26 -24.04 -0.37 6.65
N THR A 27 -23.37 -1.38 6.12
CA THR A 27 -22.22 -2.02 6.77
C THR A 27 -21.04 -2.09 5.82
N VAL A 28 -19.86 -1.89 6.35
CA VAL A 28 -18.60 -2.17 5.67
C VAL A 28 -17.80 -3.11 6.56
N SER A 29 -17.36 -4.23 6.01
CA SER A 29 -16.50 -5.17 6.72
C SER A 29 -15.23 -5.43 5.93
N ILE A 30 -14.11 -5.52 6.63
CA ILE A 30 -12.83 -6.00 6.10
C ILE A 30 -12.72 -7.48 6.41
N VAL A 31 -12.51 -8.30 5.39
CA VAL A 31 -12.25 -9.74 5.52
C VAL A 31 -10.75 -9.98 5.38
N TYR A 32 -10.16 -10.62 6.38
CA TYR A 32 -8.72 -10.87 6.41
C TYR A 32 -8.42 -12.29 6.91
N ARG A 33 -7.50 -12.97 6.22
CA ARG A 33 -7.17 -14.39 6.50
C ARG A 33 -6.33 -14.64 7.75
N ARG A 34 -5.78 -13.57 8.36
CA ARG A 34 -5.08 -13.59 9.67
C ARG A 34 -5.83 -12.70 10.66
N THR A 35 -5.22 -12.42 11.81
CA THR A 35 -5.74 -11.42 12.76
C THR A 35 -5.27 -10.01 12.42
N ALA A 36 -5.92 -9.00 12.96
CA ALA A 36 -5.56 -7.58 12.77
C ALA A 36 -4.10 -7.29 13.15
N MET A 37 -3.56 -8.01 14.15
CA MET A 37 -2.16 -7.93 14.56
C MET A 37 -1.17 -8.17 13.40
N PHE A 38 -1.54 -8.98 12.42
CA PHE A 38 -0.70 -9.32 11.26
C PHE A 38 -1.07 -8.52 9.99
N MET A 39 -1.95 -7.54 10.11
CA MET A 39 -2.26 -6.66 9.00
C MET A 39 -1.06 -5.77 8.67
N PRO A 40 -0.69 -5.63 7.38
CA PRO A 40 0.40 -4.77 6.98
C PRO A 40 0.03 -3.27 6.92
N ALA A 41 -1.21 -2.92 7.23
CA ALA A 41 -1.64 -1.52 7.29
C ALA A 41 -0.95 -0.78 8.44
N GLU A 42 -0.72 0.51 8.25
CA GLU A 42 -0.23 1.40 9.29
C GLU A 42 -1.20 1.43 10.48
N GLU A 43 -0.66 1.51 11.71
CA GLU A 43 -1.45 1.49 12.93
C GLU A 43 -2.49 2.61 12.97
N GLU A 44 -2.15 3.78 12.45
CA GLU A 44 -3.07 4.91 12.36
C GLU A 44 -4.24 4.62 11.42
N GLU A 45 -4.01 3.99 10.28
CA GLU A 45 -5.07 3.62 9.33
C GLU A 45 -6.02 2.57 9.93
N LEU A 46 -5.49 1.60 10.66
CA LEU A 46 -6.30 0.64 11.41
C LEU A 46 -7.17 1.34 12.46
N ARG A 47 -6.59 2.24 13.23
CA ARG A 47 -7.31 3.02 14.25
C ARG A 47 -8.44 3.85 13.63
N LEU A 48 -8.15 4.57 12.55
CA LEU A 48 -9.14 5.38 11.84
C LEU A 48 -10.27 4.54 11.23
N ALA A 49 -9.95 3.34 10.73
CA ALA A 49 -10.98 2.42 10.23
C ALA A 49 -11.91 1.92 11.35
N VAL A 50 -11.36 1.61 12.53
CA VAL A 50 -12.17 1.26 13.73
C VAL A 50 -13.07 2.43 14.14
N GLU A 51 -12.53 3.64 14.18
CA GLU A 51 -13.29 4.85 14.53
C GLU A 51 -14.43 5.16 13.55
N ASP A 52 -14.22 4.90 12.26
CA ASP A 52 -15.24 5.01 11.20
C ASP A 52 -16.32 3.90 11.29
N GLY A 53 -16.17 2.95 12.22
CA GLY A 53 -17.11 1.85 12.43
C GLY A 53 -17.04 0.77 11.37
N ILE A 54 -15.83 0.51 10.84
CA ILE A 54 -15.55 -0.63 9.97
C ILE A 54 -15.50 -1.91 10.81
N ILE A 55 -16.11 -2.98 10.32
CA ILE A 55 -16.16 -4.27 11.01
C ILE A 55 -14.99 -5.13 10.52
N PHE A 56 -14.10 -5.52 11.42
CA PHE A 56 -13.01 -6.44 11.09
C PHE A 56 -13.47 -7.90 11.27
N ARG A 57 -13.38 -8.68 10.19
CA ARG A 57 -13.69 -10.10 10.14
C ARG A 57 -12.40 -10.87 9.90
N GLU A 58 -11.79 -11.21 11.00
CA GLU A 58 -10.50 -11.90 11.05
C GLU A 58 -10.65 -13.40 10.78
N LEU A 59 -9.54 -14.03 10.42
CA LEU A 59 -9.42 -15.47 10.20
C LEU A 59 -10.45 -15.99 9.18
N LEU A 60 -10.70 -15.21 8.15
CA LEU A 60 -11.58 -15.56 7.05
C LEU A 60 -10.87 -15.40 5.71
N GLN A 61 -10.86 -16.46 4.91
CA GLN A 61 -10.34 -16.46 3.55
C GLN A 61 -11.49 -16.61 2.56
N PRO A 62 -11.67 -15.66 1.64
CA PRO A 62 -12.69 -15.72 0.59
C PRO A 62 -12.54 -16.97 -0.27
N LEU A 63 -13.66 -17.60 -0.63
CA LEU A 63 -13.73 -18.74 -1.54
C LEU A 63 -14.56 -18.42 -2.77
N SER A 64 -15.77 -17.85 -2.59
CA SER A 64 -16.67 -17.47 -3.69
C SER A 64 -17.56 -16.29 -3.29
N HIS A 65 -18.07 -15.57 -4.30
CA HIS A 65 -19.08 -14.53 -4.12
C HIS A 65 -20.22 -14.79 -5.11
N GLU A 66 -21.37 -15.16 -4.59
CA GLU A 66 -22.56 -15.54 -5.36
C GLU A 66 -23.81 -15.05 -4.62
N ASP A 67 -24.86 -14.71 -5.35
CA ASP A 67 -26.19 -14.34 -4.83
C ASP A 67 -26.16 -13.28 -3.70
N GLY A 68 -25.29 -12.27 -3.83
CA GLY A 68 -25.15 -11.21 -2.82
C GLY A 68 -24.55 -11.68 -1.51
N ARG A 69 -23.79 -12.77 -1.52
CA ARG A 69 -23.10 -13.33 -0.36
C ARG A 69 -21.67 -13.74 -0.70
N ILE A 70 -20.78 -13.57 0.25
CA ILE A 70 -19.42 -14.10 0.19
C ILE A 70 -19.31 -15.33 1.09
N THR A 71 -18.81 -16.42 0.55
CA THR A 71 -18.46 -17.63 1.31
C THR A 71 -16.98 -17.58 1.63
N CYS A 72 -16.64 -17.75 2.90
CA CYS A 72 -15.27 -17.74 3.38
C CYS A 72 -14.93 -19.02 4.12
N ALA A 73 -13.70 -19.54 3.94
CA ALA A 73 -13.13 -20.53 4.82
C ALA A 73 -12.76 -19.89 6.15
N VAL A 74 -13.08 -20.58 7.24
CA VAL A 74 -12.61 -20.19 8.59
C VAL A 74 -11.18 -20.68 8.76
N MET A 75 -10.30 -19.75 9.15
CA MET A 75 -8.88 -20.01 9.32
C MET A 75 -8.50 -20.10 10.79
N THR A 76 -7.34 -20.71 11.05
CA THR A 76 -6.62 -20.61 12.32
C THR A 76 -5.19 -20.18 12.04
N LEU A 77 -4.49 -19.69 13.08
CA LEU A 77 -3.09 -19.33 12.97
C LEU A 77 -2.24 -20.60 13.16
N GLY A 78 -1.47 -20.91 12.14
CA GLY A 78 -0.47 -21.99 12.15
C GLY A 78 0.92 -21.48 12.50
N PRO A 79 1.97 -22.24 12.15
CA PRO A 79 3.36 -21.87 12.40
C PRO A 79 3.73 -20.51 11.81
N VAL A 80 4.71 -19.87 12.43
CA VAL A 80 5.28 -18.60 11.95
C VAL A 80 6.09 -18.85 10.67
N ASP A 81 5.84 -18.06 9.64
CA ASP A 81 6.55 -18.10 8.35
C ASP A 81 7.90 -17.35 8.44
N GLN A 82 8.68 -17.39 7.36
CA GLN A 82 9.99 -16.71 7.29
C GLN A 82 9.89 -15.18 7.43
N SER A 83 8.70 -14.60 7.25
CA SER A 83 8.46 -13.17 7.44
C SER A 83 8.09 -12.81 8.88
N GLY A 84 8.10 -13.76 9.81
CA GLY A 84 7.71 -13.56 11.21
C GLY A 84 6.20 -13.55 11.44
N ARG A 85 5.38 -13.91 10.44
CA ARG A 85 3.91 -13.92 10.54
C ARG A 85 3.36 -15.33 10.56
N SER A 86 2.37 -15.58 11.43
CA SER A 86 1.68 -16.86 11.47
C SER A 86 0.97 -17.18 10.16
N SER A 87 1.20 -18.37 9.63
CA SER A 87 0.55 -18.85 8.40
C SER A 87 -0.92 -19.15 8.67
N PRO A 88 -1.86 -18.67 7.82
CA PRO A 88 -3.27 -19.03 7.95
C PRO A 88 -3.49 -20.49 7.50
N VAL A 89 -4.15 -21.30 8.32
CA VAL A 89 -4.46 -22.70 8.05
C VAL A 89 -5.97 -22.89 8.05
N PRO A 90 -6.57 -23.51 7.02
CA PRO A 90 -8.00 -23.79 6.97
C PRO A 90 -8.42 -24.74 8.07
N THR A 91 -9.56 -24.46 8.74
CA THR A 91 -10.15 -25.36 9.76
C THR A 91 -11.08 -26.42 9.17
N GLY A 92 -11.41 -26.32 7.89
CA GLY A 92 -12.44 -27.13 7.22
C GLY A 92 -13.85 -26.55 7.36
N GLN A 93 -14.04 -25.52 8.15
CA GLN A 93 -15.34 -24.84 8.29
C GLN A 93 -15.47 -23.68 7.31
N THR A 94 -16.71 -23.34 6.94
CA THR A 94 -17.03 -22.19 6.11
C THR A 94 -18.10 -21.31 6.76
N VAL A 95 -18.10 -20.03 6.40
CA VAL A 95 -19.12 -19.05 6.80
C VAL A 95 -19.58 -18.25 5.60
N SER A 96 -20.87 -17.95 5.53
CA SER A 96 -21.44 -17.12 4.47
C SER A 96 -21.90 -15.78 5.05
N ILE A 97 -21.48 -14.68 4.43
CA ILE A 97 -21.70 -13.31 4.90
C ILE A 97 -22.41 -12.52 3.80
N PRO A 98 -23.46 -11.71 4.12
CA PRO A 98 -24.07 -10.81 3.14
C PRO A 98 -23.06 -9.84 2.54
N ALA A 99 -23.01 -9.74 1.22
CA ALA A 99 -22.08 -8.93 0.45
C ALA A 99 -22.73 -8.44 -0.85
N ASP A 100 -23.30 -7.23 -0.83
CA ASP A 100 -23.88 -6.61 -2.02
C ASP A 100 -22.79 -6.06 -2.97
N THR A 101 -21.62 -5.75 -2.43
CA THR A 101 -20.46 -5.25 -3.16
C THR A 101 -19.20 -5.85 -2.57
N LEU A 102 -18.28 -6.28 -3.43
CA LEU A 102 -16.99 -6.80 -3.08
C LEU A 102 -15.90 -5.88 -3.62
N ILE A 103 -14.92 -5.55 -2.81
CA ILE A 103 -13.73 -4.77 -3.19
C ILE A 103 -12.51 -5.62 -2.86
N GLU A 104 -11.71 -5.91 -3.85
CA GLU A 104 -10.45 -6.64 -3.69
C GLU A 104 -9.29 -5.66 -3.49
N ALA A 105 -8.63 -5.75 -2.34
CA ALA A 105 -7.45 -4.94 -1.97
C ALA A 105 -6.33 -5.87 -1.48
N VAL A 106 -6.09 -6.95 -2.24
CA VAL A 106 -5.15 -8.03 -1.89
C VAL A 106 -3.72 -7.80 -2.35
N GLY A 107 -3.45 -6.64 -2.95
CA GLY A 107 -2.18 -6.27 -3.56
C GLY A 107 -2.13 -6.60 -5.04
N GLU A 108 -1.09 -6.13 -5.68
CA GLU A 108 -0.83 -6.31 -7.11
C GLU A 108 0.51 -7.00 -7.31
N ASN A 109 0.64 -7.70 -8.41
CA ASN A 109 1.91 -8.28 -8.86
C ASN A 109 2.35 -7.56 -10.13
N VAL A 110 3.65 -7.51 -10.31
CA VAL A 110 4.24 -7.02 -11.56
C VAL A 110 3.90 -8.00 -12.68
N ASP A 111 3.44 -7.49 -13.82
CA ASP A 111 3.26 -8.30 -15.02
C ASP A 111 4.64 -8.70 -15.56
N SER A 112 5.03 -9.92 -15.24
CA SER A 112 6.33 -10.46 -15.62
C SER A 112 6.45 -10.72 -17.13
N ASP A 113 5.34 -10.98 -17.81
CA ASP A 113 5.33 -11.34 -19.22
C ASP A 113 5.80 -10.18 -20.07
N PHE A 114 5.41 -8.95 -19.69
CA PHE A 114 5.92 -7.73 -20.32
C PHE A 114 7.47 -7.67 -20.35
N PHE A 115 8.12 -8.06 -19.25
CA PHE A 115 9.57 -8.03 -19.14
C PHE A 115 10.22 -9.20 -19.88
N THR A 116 9.70 -10.39 -19.72
CA THR A 116 10.26 -11.60 -20.37
C THR A 116 10.12 -11.56 -21.87
N ASP A 117 9.00 -11.09 -22.41
CA ASP A 117 8.76 -10.93 -23.84
C ASP A 117 9.73 -9.91 -24.48
N ASN A 118 10.20 -8.96 -23.66
CA ASN A 118 11.23 -8.00 -24.09
C ASN A 118 12.66 -8.43 -23.71
N ASN A 119 12.89 -9.70 -23.36
CA ASN A 119 14.18 -10.26 -22.98
C ASN A 119 14.83 -9.58 -21.75
N ILE A 120 14.04 -9.02 -20.86
CA ILE A 120 14.48 -8.51 -19.57
C ILE A 120 14.42 -9.65 -18.54
N PHE A 121 15.51 -9.89 -17.83
CA PHE A 121 15.57 -10.93 -16.82
C PHE A 121 14.74 -10.56 -15.60
N VAL A 122 14.03 -11.54 -15.04
CA VAL A 122 13.19 -11.36 -13.87
C VAL A 122 13.63 -12.27 -12.73
N ASP A 123 13.29 -11.89 -11.49
CA ASP A 123 13.48 -12.72 -10.30
C ASP A 123 12.36 -13.77 -10.17
N HIS A 124 12.44 -14.60 -9.11
CA HIS A 124 11.43 -15.62 -8.80
C HIS A 124 10.04 -15.06 -8.47
N LYS A 125 9.91 -13.74 -8.33
CA LYS A 125 8.62 -13.01 -8.11
C LYS A 125 8.15 -12.29 -9.36
N GLY A 126 8.81 -12.50 -10.50
CA GLY A 126 8.48 -11.85 -11.76
C GLY A 126 8.94 -10.39 -11.87
N ARG A 127 9.76 -9.89 -10.95
CA ARG A 127 10.26 -8.52 -10.98
C ARG A 127 11.55 -8.45 -11.80
N PRO A 128 11.74 -7.37 -12.61
CA PRO A 128 12.95 -7.22 -13.42
C PRO A 128 14.20 -7.17 -12.55
N LEU A 129 15.21 -7.92 -12.96
CA LEU A 129 16.53 -7.88 -12.37
C LEU A 129 17.27 -6.65 -12.87
N THR A 130 17.82 -5.87 -11.92
CA THR A 130 18.55 -4.66 -12.22
C THR A 130 19.91 -4.65 -11.52
N ASP A 131 20.84 -3.91 -12.06
CA ASP A 131 22.07 -3.56 -11.34
C ASP A 131 21.72 -2.80 -10.06
N ARG A 132 22.45 -3.06 -8.97
CA ARG A 132 22.13 -2.50 -7.64
C ARG A 132 22.38 -1.00 -7.53
N LYS A 133 23.26 -0.46 -8.36
CA LYS A 133 23.67 0.93 -8.30
C LYS A 133 22.91 1.78 -9.31
N SER A 134 22.91 1.35 -10.56
CA SER A 134 22.33 2.13 -11.66
C SER A 134 20.85 1.85 -11.90
N TYR A 135 20.33 0.71 -11.41
CA TYR A 135 19.01 0.16 -11.73
C TYR A 135 18.79 -0.14 -13.21
N GLU A 136 19.90 -0.26 -13.97
CA GLU A 136 19.89 -0.70 -15.36
C GLU A 136 19.61 -2.21 -15.43
N THR A 137 18.80 -2.63 -16.37
CA THR A 137 18.49 -4.04 -16.62
C THR A 137 19.65 -4.73 -17.35
N ASN A 138 19.47 -5.99 -17.74
CA ASN A 138 20.41 -6.68 -18.64
C ASN A 138 20.43 -6.05 -20.05
N ILE A 139 19.50 -5.18 -20.39
CA ILE A 139 19.46 -4.45 -21.66
C ILE A 139 20.02 -3.05 -21.43
N LYS A 140 21.12 -2.73 -22.13
CA LYS A 140 21.79 -1.43 -22.03
C LYS A 140 20.82 -0.27 -22.34
N GLY A 141 20.78 0.74 -21.48
CA GLY A 141 19.92 1.91 -21.61
C GLY A 141 18.49 1.69 -21.15
N VAL A 142 18.14 0.51 -20.63
CA VAL A 142 16.82 0.20 -20.07
C VAL A 142 16.93 0.13 -18.56
N TYR A 143 16.22 0.99 -17.88
CA TYR A 143 16.20 1.13 -16.42
C TYR A 143 14.82 0.82 -15.88
N VAL A 144 14.76 0.34 -14.65
CA VAL A 144 13.50 0.08 -13.95
C VAL A 144 13.51 0.73 -12.57
N ALA A 145 12.43 1.42 -12.22
CA ALA A 145 12.26 2.09 -10.95
C ALA A 145 10.85 1.88 -10.36
N GLY A 146 10.66 2.27 -9.12
CA GLY A 146 9.38 2.22 -8.42
C GLY A 146 8.88 0.82 -8.16
N ASP A 147 7.56 0.66 -8.17
CA ASP A 147 6.89 -0.60 -7.80
C ASP A 147 7.27 -1.78 -8.70
N ALA A 148 7.58 -1.53 -9.96
CA ALA A 148 8.05 -2.59 -10.86
C ALA A 148 9.36 -3.23 -10.37
N ARG A 149 10.25 -2.46 -9.74
CA ARG A 149 11.53 -2.93 -9.20
C ARG A 149 11.41 -3.41 -7.74
N LEU A 150 10.73 -2.62 -6.91
CA LEU A 150 10.69 -2.84 -5.46
C LEU A 150 9.52 -3.74 -5.02
N GLY A 151 8.50 -3.90 -5.85
CA GLY A 151 7.16 -4.31 -5.44
C GLY A 151 6.37 -3.11 -4.89
N PRO A 152 5.09 -3.27 -4.53
CA PRO A 152 4.25 -2.20 -4.03
C PRO A 152 4.87 -1.48 -2.83
N LYS A 153 5.01 -0.15 -2.96
CA LYS A 153 5.64 0.74 -1.99
C LYS A 153 4.87 2.05 -1.89
N THR A 154 5.36 2.97 -1.05
CA THR A 154 4.79 4.32 -0.95
C THR A 154 5.18 5.16 -2.17
N VAL A 155 4.34 6.17 -2.47
CA VAL A 155 4.63 7.15 -3.53
C VAL A 155 5.99 7.81 -3.33
N VAL A 156 6.35 8.12 -2.08
CA VAL A 156 7.64 8.74 -1.74
C VAL A 156 8.80 7.82 -2.10
N GLU A 157 8.70 6.52 -1.81
CA GLU A 157 9.73 5.54 -2.19
C GLU A 157 9.84 5.39 -3.71
N ALA A 158 8.70 5.38 -4.43
CA ALA A 158 8.71 5.31 -5.88
C ALA A 158 9.36 6.55 -6.53
N ILE A 159 9.08 7.75 -6.01
CA ILE A 159 9.71 9.00 -6.45
C ILE A 159 11.22 8.99 -6.16
N ALA A 160 11.62 8.56 -4.97
CA ALA A 160 13.04 8.48 -4.61
C ALA A 160 13.79 7.50 -5.52
N ASP A 161 13.18 6.37 -5.84
CA ASP A 161 13.72 5.36 -6.72
C ASP A 161 13.89 5.87 -8.16
N ALA A 162 12.87 6.56 -8.68
CA ALA A 162 12.91 7.16 -10.02
C ALA A 162 13.94 8.30 -10.11
N ARG A 163 14.07 9.12 -9.05
CA ARG A 163 15.07 10.18 -8.99
C ARG A 163 16.49 9.61 -9.03
N HIS A 164 16.73 8.53 -8.29
CA HIS A 164 18.03 7.85 -8.34
C HIS A 164 18.38 7.39 -9.75
N VAL A 165 17.43 6.80 -10.47
CA VAL A 165 17.64 6.40 -11.89
C VAL A 165 17.95 7.62 -12.76
N ALA A 166 17.23 8.70 -12.61
CA ALA A 166 17.47 9.93 -13.37
C ALA A 166 18.87 10.50 -13.13
N ASP A 167 19.32 10.49 -11.87
CA ASP A 167 20.67 10.92 -11.48
C ASP A 167 21.75 10.02 -12.09
N GLU A 168 21.59 8.71 -12.05
CA GLU A 168 22.52 7.75 -12.66
C GLU A 168 22.59 7.89 -14.19
N ILE A 169 21.47 8.14 -14.86
CA ILE A 169 21.45 8.44 -16.30
C ILE A 169 22.20 9.74 -16.59
N ALA A 170 21.93 10.81 -15.82
CA ALA A 170 22.59 12.09 -16.01
C ALA A 170 24.11 11.98 -15.84
N LEU A 171 24.56 11.28 -14.80
CA LEU A 171 25.99 11.01 -14.56
C LEU A 171 26.63 10.23 -15.71
N LYS A 172 25.93 9.21 -16.23
CA LYS A 172 26.40 8.37 -17.35
C LYS A 172 26.54 9.17 -18.63
N GLU A 173 25.66 10.14 -18.87
CA GLU A 173 25.68 11.04 -20.02
C GLU A 173 26.61 12.25 -19.81
N GLY A 174 27.30 12.33 -18.67
CA GLY A 174 28.20 13.45 -18.36
C GLY A 174 27.48 14.77 -18.08
N LEU A 175 26.22 14.70 -17.70
CA LEU A 175 25.43 15.87 -17.31
C LEU A 175 25.68 16.21 -15.84
N ASN A 176 25.63 17.50 -15.52
CA ASN A 176 25.68 17.95 -14.14
C ASN A 176 24.35 17.61 -13.46
N LEU A 177 24.43 16.98 -12.28
CA LEU A 177 23.25 16.80 -11.44
C LEU A 177 22.71 18.17 -11.02
N ILE A 178 21.41 18.36 -11.17
CA ILE A 178 20.76 19.52 -10.58
C ILE A 178 20.73 19.25 -9.07
N GLU A 179 21.67 19.88 -8.35
CA GLU A 179 21.53 19.96 -6.90
C GLU A 179 20.27 20.77 -6.62
N ASN A 180 19.15 20.10 -6.36
CA ASN A 180 18.00 20.74 -5.74
C ASN A 180 18.41 21.11 -4.31
N GLY A 181 19.18 22.18 -4.23
CA GLY A 181 19.89 22.63 -3.02
C GLY A 181 19.01 23.39 -2.04
N HIS A 182 17.75 23.04 -1.91
CA HIS A 182 17.01 23.41 -0.71
C HIS A 182 17.38 22.40 0.39
N LYS A 183 18.54 22.62 1.04
CA LYS A 183 18.71 22.14 2.42
C LYS A 183 17.65 22.86 3.23
N VAL A 184 16.49 22.25 3.35
CA VAL A 184 15.49 22.72 4.31
C VAL A 184 16.11 22.50 5.68
N ASP A 185 16.40 23.57 6.38
CA ASP A 185 16.76 23.52 7.79
C ASP A 185 15.47 23.12 8.54
N LEU A 186 15.31 21.80 8.70
CA LEU A 186 14.14 21.23 9.35
C LEU A 186 14.18 21.60 10.83
N ASP A 187 13.43 22.63 11.22
CA ASP A 187 13.16 22.88 12.63
C ASP A 187 12.31 21.71 13.18
N LEU A 188 13.01 20.69 13.68
CA LEU A 188 12.40 19.49 14.26
C LEU A 188 11.45 19.81 15.42
N LYS A 189 11.60 20.96 16.07
CA LYS A 189 10.72 21.40 17.14
C LYS A 189 9.36 21.84 16.58
N THR A 190 9.38 22.66 15.54
CA THR A 190 8.17 23.08 14.81
C THR A 190 7.46 21.89 14.15
N LEU A 191 8.22 20.97 13.53
CA LEU A 191 7.65 19.76 12.94
C LEU A 191 6.98 18.85 13.98
N ARG A 192 7.59 18.68 15.15
CA ARG A 192 7.01 17.90 16.24
C ARG A 192 5.74 18.55 16.80
N ALA A 193 5.72 19.88 16.92
CA ALA A 193 4.54 20.62 17.34
C ALA A 193 3.40 20.44 16.33
N LYS A 194 3.67 20.64 15.04
CA LYS A 194 2.69 20.43 13.96
C LYS A 194 2.18 18.99 13.88
N LYS A 195 3.02 17.99 14.12
CA LYS A 195 2.62 16.59 14.19
C LYS A 195 1.59 16.34 15.29
N GLY A 196 1.72 17.01 16.44
CA GLY A 196 0.73 16.96 17.51
C GLY A 196 -0.61 17.58 17.09
N GLU A 197 -0.59 18.65 16.31
CA GLU A 197 -1.80 19.30 15.78
C GLU A 197 -2.54 18.44 14.75
N LEU A 198 -1.84 17.68 13.92
CA LEU A 198 -2.41 16.79 12.90
C LEU A 198 -3.38 15.74 13.49
N VAL A 199 -3.19 15.33 14.74
CA VAL A 199 -4.02 14.31 15.40
C VAL A 199 -5.42 14.85 15.73
N PHE A 200 -5.61 16.17 15.85
CA PHE A 200 -6.86 16.76 16.34
C PHE A 200 -7.80 17.31 15.25
N TYR A 201 -7.35 17.45 13.99
CA TYR A 201 -8.16 18.02 12.93
C TYR A 201 -8.88 16.94 12.11
N ARG A 202 -10.18 16.78 12.37
CA ARG A 202 -11.05 15.82 11.66
C ARG A 202 -11.94 16.45 10.58
N SER A 203 -11.80 17.73 10.26
CA SER A 203 -12.64 18.38 9.26
C SER A 203 -11.89 18.56 7.95
N LEU A 204 -12.50 18.12 6.85
CA LEU A 204 -11.98 18.28 5.48
C LEU A 204 -11.63 19.74 5.14
N GLY A 205 -12.30 20.73 5.77
CA GLY A 205 -12.01 22.16 5.56
C GLY A 205 -10.67 22.64 6.11
N LYS A 206 -9.95 21.80 6.87
CA LYS A 206 -8.64 22.12 7.45
C LYS A 206 -7.52 21.22 6.94
N GLU A 207 -7.74 20.45 5.89
CA GLU A 207 -6.69 19.63 5.27
C GLU A 207 -5.45 20.45 4.83
N PRO A 208 -5.60 21.67 4.28
CA PRO A 208 -4.44 22.51 3.98
C PRO A 208 -3.58 22.85 5.22
N ASP A 209 -4.20 22.91 6.41
CA ASP A 209 -3.47 23.19 7.66
C ASP A 209 -2.60 22.00 8.12
N ARG A 210 -2.75 20.84 7.49
CA ARG A 210 -1.91 19.65 7.72
C ARG A 210 -0.55 19.73 7.03
N CYS A 211 -0.35 20.72 6.19
CA CYS A 211 0.94 20.93 5.55
C CYS A 211 2.00 21.21 6.61
N LEU A 212 3.03 20.36 6.64
CA LEU A 212 4.15 20.50 7.58
C LEU A 212 5.13 21.61 7.18
N GLU A 213 4.89 22.27 6.02
CA GLU A 213 5.80 23.28 5.45
C GLU A 213 7.26 22.79 5.43
N CYS A 214 7.45 21.47 5.25
CA CYS A 214 8.79 20.86 5.33
C CYS A 214 9.68 21.21 4.14
N GLY A 215 9.16 21.87 3.10
CA GLY A 215 9.91 22.27 1.91
C GLY A 215 10.39 21.14 1.02
N MET A 216 10.38 19.90 1.52
CA MET A 216 10.89 18.76 0.77
C MET A 216 9.89 18.19 -0.25
N LEU A 217 8.60 18.45 -0.05
CA LEU A 217 7.52 17.88 -0.86
C LEU A 217 6.65 18.94 -1.53
N CYS A 218 6.76 20.22 -1.12
CA CYS A 218 5.84 21.27 -1.55
C CYS A 218 5.92 21.60 -3.05
N GLU A 219 7.05 21.39 -3.70
CA GLU A 219 7.17 21.56 -5.17
C GLU A 219 6.57 20.36 -5.95
N ASN A 220 6.26 19.27 -5.27
CA ASN A 220 5.71 18.04 -5.84
C ASN A 220 4.39 17.60 -5.17
N CYS A 221 3.91 18.35 -4.19
CA CYS A 221 2.59 18.14 -3.58
C CYS A 221 1.54 18.84 -4.45
N VAL A 222 0.90 18.11 -5.32
CA VAL A 222 -0.33 18.51 -6.01
C VAL A 222 -1.44 17.58 -5.60
#